data_c2c3538e22f17a0d0948d2bb834af456
#
_entry.id   c2c3538e22f17a0d0948d2bb834af456
#
_cell.length_a   1.000
_cell.length_b   1.000
_cell.length_c   1.000
_cell.angle_alpha   90.00
_cell.angle_beta   90.00
_cell.angle_gamma   90.00
#
_symmetry.space_group_name_H-M   'P 1'
#
loop_
_entity.id
_entity.type
_entity.pdbx_description
1 polymer ?
#
loop_
_entity_poly.entity_id
_entity_poly.type
_entity_poly.pdbx_seq_one_letter_code
_entity_poly.pdbx_strand_id
1 'polypeptide(L)'
;HVHEHASLVARVGALLSAARRLGIPALATEHCAAQLGPTIASLRPRFDAGAICAKSLFGATGHVEFTALLRAHDRPQVVVAGMEAHVCVLQTVLGLVDEGCDVLVVGDAVGSRAPRLADRQFALERMARAGCTVAGTETVLFEWARAGDDPSFRDILALVRELSS
;
A
#
# COMPACT_ATOMS: atom_id res chain seq x y z
N HIS A 1 -7.93 -2.71 16.85
CA HIS A 1 -8.33 -3.68 15.82
C HIS A 1 -8.85 -2.92 14.61
N VAL A 2 -8.27 -3.16 13.42
CA VAL A 2 -8.72 -2.59 12.14
C VAL A 2 -10.01 -3.27 11.71
N HIS A 3 -10.94 -2.49 11.16
CA HIS A 3 -12.16 -3.04 10.58
C HIS A 3 -11.79 -3.93 9.37
N GLU A 4 -12.45 -5.08 9.26
CA GLU A 4 -12.16 -6.07 8.20
C GLU A 4 -10.69 -6.44 8.07
N HIS A 5 -10.00 -6.60 9.19
CA HIS A 5 -8.55 -6.88 9.22
C HIS A 5 -8.13 -8.03 8.31
N ALA A 6 -8.85 -9.13 8.30
CA ALA A 6 -8.53 -10.28 7.46
C ALA A 6 -8.57 -9.94 5.96
N SER A 7 -9.60 -9.20 5.53
CA SER A 7 -9.76 -8.74 4.16
C SER A 7 -8.65 -7.75 3.75
N LEU A 8 -8.31 -6.80 4.62
CA LEU A 8 -7.20 -5.88 4.40
C LEU A 8 -5.87 -6.63 4.21
N VAL A 9 -5.57 -7.58 5.09
CA VAL A 9 -4.35 -8.40 5.03
C VAL A 9 -4.31 -9.23 3.75
N ALA A 10 -5.44 -9.82 3.35
CA ALA A 10 -5.53 -10.60 2.10
C ALA A 10 -5.22 -9.72 0.87
N ARG A 11 -5.83 -8.54 0.78
CA ARG A 11 -5.59 -7.60 -0.33
C ARG A 11 -4.16 -7.09 -0.39
N VAL A 12 -3.60 -6.65 0.74
CA VAL A 12 -2.18 -6.26 0.80
C VAL A 12 -1.28 -7.43 0.43
N GLY A 13 -1.59 -8.65 0.90
CA GLY A 13 -0.86 -9.86 0.53
C GLY A 13 -0.89 -10.17 -0.96
N ALA A 14 -2.04 -10.00 -1.61
CA ALA A 14 -2.19 -10.17 -3.06
C ALA A 14 -1.37 -9.13 -3.85
N LEU A 15 -1.44 -7.85 -3.46
CA LEU A 15 -0.62 -6.79 -4.05
C LEU A 15 0.87 -7.08 -3.94
N LEU A 16 1.36 -7.48 -2.77
CA LEU A 16 2.76 -7.84 -2.55
C LEU A 16 3.19 -9.07 -3.37
N SER A 17 2.32 -10.07 -3.51
CA SER A 17 2.60 -11.26 -4.33
C SER A 17 2.70 -10.91 -5.82
N ALA A 18 1.78 -10.09 -6.30
CA ALA A 18 1.79 -9.59 -7.68
C ALA A 18 3.02 -8.71 -7.94
N ALA A 19 3.32 -7.77 -7.05
CA ALA A 19 4.50 -6.91 -7.14
C ALA A 19 5.79 -7.73 -7.26
N ARG A 20 5.96 -8.74 -6.40
CA ARG A 20 7.11 -9.65 -6.45
C ARG A 20 7.19 -10.41 -7.78
N ARG A 21 6.05 -10.91 -8.26
CA ARG A 21 5.97 -11.64 -9.54
C ARG A 21 6.37 -10.79 -10.73
N LEU A 22 6.05 -9.50 -10.68
CA LEU A 22 6.28 -8.53 -11.76
C LEU A 22 7.58 -7.73 -11.59
N GLY A 23 8.37 -7.99 -10.54
CA GLY A 23 9.58 -7.22 -10.26
C GLY A 23 9.30 -5.76 -9.86
N ILE A 24 8.14 -5.48 -9.28
CA ILE A 24 7.78 -4.17 -8.75
C ILE A 24 8.33 -4.08 -7.32
N PRO A 25 9.18 -3.08 -7.01
CA PRO A 25 9.72 -2.90 -5.67
C PRO A 25 8.60 -2.65 -4.63
N ALA A 26 8.74 -3.22 -3.45
CA ALA A 26 7.81 -3.01 -2.35
C ALA A 26 8.57 -2.51 -1.11
N LEU A 27 8.14 -1.38 -0.56
CA LEU A 27 8.65 -0.79 0.68
C LEU A 27 7.56 -0.81 1.75
N ALA A 28 7.96 -0.93 3.00
CA ALA A 28 7.04 -0.77 4.13
C ALA A 28 7.60 0.17 5.19
N THR A 29 6.70 0.74 5.99
CA THR A 29 7.06 1.51 7.17
C THR A 29 6.36 0.97 8.40
N GLU A 30 7.10 0.88 9.51
CA GLU A 30 6.61 0.47 10.82
C GLU A 30 6.57 1.69 11.74
N HIS A 31 5.36 2.15 12.10
CA HIS A 31 5.20 3.29 12.99
C HIS A 31 5.34 2.87 14.45
N CYS A 32 6.33 3.43 15.15
CA CYS A 32 6.58 3.16 16.57
C CYS A 32 6.55 1.66 16.90
N ALA A 33 7.32 0.85 16.15
CA ALA A 33 7.27 -0.61 16.24
C ALA A 33 7.50 -1.18 17.64
N ALA A 34 8.25 -0.47 18.49
CA ALA A 34 8.46 -0.87 19.90
C ALA A 34 7.15 -0.86 20.73
N GLN A 35 6.20 0.01 20.40
CA GLN A 35 4.92 0.17 21.11
C GLN A 35 3.77 -0.55 20.38
N LEU A 36 3.75 -0.49 19.05
CA LEU A 36 2.63 -0.98 18.24
C LEU A 36 2.89 -2.36 17.61
N GLY A 37 4.10 -2.85 17.73
CA GLY A 37 4.53 -4.09 17.11
C GLY A 37 5.05 -3.92 15.68
N PRO A 38 5.81 -4.90 15.19
CA PRO A 38 6.33 -4.91 13.82
C PRO A 38 5.24 -5.29 12.81
N THR A 39 5.59 -5.22 11.53
CA THR A 39 4.78 -5.78 10.43
C THR A 39 4.41 -7.23 10.75
N ILE A 40 3.15 -7.57 10.57
CA ILE A 40 2.61 -8.90 10.93
C ILE A 40 3.33 -10.03 10.19
N ALA A 41 3.42 -11.20 10.84
CA ALA A 41 4.19 -12.35 10.38
C ALA A 41 3.75 -12.86 8.99
N SER A 42 2.49 -12.70 8.59
CA SER A 42 1.97 -13.11 7.28
C SER A 42 2.41 -12.20 6.12
N LEU A 43 2.76 -10.94 6.38
CA LEU A 43 3.19 -9.99 5.36
C LEU A 43 4.70 -9.75 5.38
N ARG A 44 5.34 -9.77 6.55
CA ARG A 44 6.77 -9.44 6.69
C ARG A 44 7.70 -10.21 5.74
N PRO A 45 7.54 -11.53 5.51
CA PRO A 45 8.40 -12.30 4.61
C PRO A 45 8.24 -11.97 3.12
N ARG A 46 7.26 -11.11 2.78
CA ARG A 46 7.00 -10.68 1.39
C ARG A 46 7.83 -9.46 0.98
N PHE A 47 8.52 -8.84 1.93
CA PHE A 47 9.44 -7.71 1.69
C PHE A 47 10.88 -8.20 1.62
N ASP A 48 11.66 -7.55 0.78
CA ASP A 48 13.10 -7.80 0.69
C ASP A 48 13.84 -7.28 1.94
N ALA A 49 15.05 -7.78 2.15
CA ALA A 49 15.89 -7.32 3.25
C ALA A 49 16.18 -5.82 3.10
N GLY A 50 15.95 -5.05 4.16
CA GLY A 50 16.13 -3.60 4.17
C GLY A 50 14.97 -2.79 3.57
N ALA A 51 13.90 -3.44 3.10
CA ALA A 51 12.74 -2.75 2.53
C ALA A 51 11.72 -2.24 3.59
N ILE A 52 11.95 -2.50 4.86
CA ILE A 52 11.07 -2.10 5.97
C ILE A 52 11.78 -1.07 6.83
N CYS A 53 11.26 0.16 6.89
CA CYS A 53 11.79 1.26 7.68
C CYS A 53 10.96 1.49 8.96
N ALA A 54 11.62 1.58 10.10
CA ALA A 54 10.98 2.04 11.34
C ALA A 54 10.87 3.57 11.35
N LYS A 55 9.74 4.12 11.77
CA LYS A 55 9.52 5.57 11.84
C LYS A 55 8.69 5.97 13.05
N SER A 56 8.84 7.21 13.50
CA SER A 56 7.99 7.86 14.52
C SER A 56 7.06 8.93 13.92
N LEU A 57 7.42 9.51 12.77
CA LEU A 57 6.56 10.43 12.04
C LEU A 57 5.38 9.68 11.42
N PHE A 58 4.22 10.32 11.32
CA PHE A 58 3.07 9.70 10.66
C PHE A 58 3.32 9.56 9.16
N GLY A 59 3.67 10.64 8.45
CA GLY A 59 4.03 10.60 7.05
C GLY A 59 5.39 9.94 6.82
N ALA A 60 5.47 8.98 5.90
CA ALA A 60 6.71 8.29 5.58
C ALA A 60 7.71 9.20 4.84
N THR A 61 7.23 10.17 4.07
CA THR A 61 8.07 11.11 3.31
C THR A 61 8.91 12.03 4.20
N GLY A 62 8.54 12.22 5.46
CA GLY A 62 9.38 12.89 6.45
C GLY A 62 10.54 12.05 6.98
N HIS A 63 10.66 10.78 6.59
CA HIS A 63 11.69 9.86 7.06
C HIS A 63 12.78 9.67 6.01
N VAL A 64 14.00 10.11 6.32
CA VAL A 64 15.13 10.17 5.37
C VAL A 64 15.45 8.81 4.74
N GLU A 65 15.48 7.74 5.54
CA GLU A 65 15.77 6.40 5.05
C GLU A 65 14.70 5.91 4.05
N PHE A 66 13.41 6.12 4.35
CA PHE A 66 12.32 5.77 3.45
C PHE A 66 12.41 6.54 2.12
N THR A 67 12.64 7.85 2.17
CA THR A 67 12.74 8.67 0.95
C THR A 67 13.98 8.32 0.13
N ALA A 68 15.08 7.97 0.77
CA ALA A 68 16.27 7.49 0.07
C ALA A 68 16.01 6.15 -0.67
N LEU A 69 15.36 5.19 -0.01
CA LEU A 69 14.96 3.92 -0.64
C LEU A 69 13.97 4.14 -1.78
N LEU A 70 12.97 4.99 -1.59
CA LEU A 70 11.97 5.30 -2.62
C LEU A 70 12.64 5.88 -3.87
N ARG A 71 13.51 6.87 -3.70
CA ARG A 71 14.24 7.52 -4.81
C ARG A 71 15.22 6.57 -5.50
N ALA A 72 15.83 5.63 -4.78
CA ALA A 72 16.74 4.64 -5.36
C ALA A 72 16.06 3.71 -6.39
N HIS A 73 14.74 3.56 -6.32
CA HIS A 73 13.98 2.78 -7.31
C HIS A 73 13.67 3.55 -8.59
N ASP A 74 13.82 4.87 -8.60
CA ASP A 74 13.58 5.75 -9.76
C ASP A 74 12.23 5.47 -10.47
N ARG A 75 11.16 5.39 -9.68
CA ARG A 75 9.80 5.14 -10.16
C ARG A 75 8.92 6.35 -9.89
N PRO A 76 8.31 6.95 -10.94
CA PRO A 76 7.43 8.11 -10.76
C PRO A 76 6.08 7.74 -10.13
N GLN A 77 5.65 6.48 -10.28
CA GLN A 77 4.37 5.99 -9.77
C GLN A 77 4.55 5.24 -8.45
N VAL A 78 3.66 5.54 -7.50
CA VAL A 78 3.67 4.90 -6.17
C VAL A 78 2.27 4.38 -5.86
N VAL A 79 2.16 3.07 -5.64
CA VAL A 79 0.91 2.44 -5.18
C VAL A 79 0.95 2.34 -3.67
N VAL A 80 -0.08 2.85 -2.99
CA VAL A 80 -0.14 2.94 -1.53
C VAL A 80 -1.27 2.09 -0.96
N ALA A 81 -0.93 1.24 0.00
CA ALA A 81 -1.86 0.42 0.78
C ALA A 81 -1.44 0.38 2.26
N GLY A 82 -2.31 -0.06 3.15
CA GLY A 82 -2.00 -0.25 4.57
C GLY A 82 -2.90 0.50 5.53
N MET A 83 -2.36 0.97 6.67
CA MET A 83 -3.15 1.56 7.76
C MET A 83 -2.35 2.58 8.58
N GLU A 84 -3.02 3.53 9.26
CA GLU A 84 -4.44 3.87 9.18
C GLU A 84 -4.66 4.93 8.10
N ALA A 85 -5.77 4.80 7.38
CA ALA A 85 -6.11 5.67 6.25
C ALA A 85 -5.99 7.16 6.56
N HIS A 86 -6.58 7.58 7.68
CA HIS A 86 -6.69 8.99 8.10
C HIS A 86 -5.48 9.49 8.91
N VAL A 87 -4.47 8.66 9.13
CA VAL A 87 -3.28 9.03 9.90
C VAL A 87 -2.03 8.87 9.02
N CYS A 88 -1.39 7.71 9.04
CA CYS A 88 -0.12 7.48 8.35
C CYS A 88 -0.27 7.46 6.82
N VAL A 89 -1.31 6.80 6.31
CA VAL A 89 -1.55 6.69 4.86
C VAL A 89 -1.80 8.08 4.28
N LEU A 90 -2.75 8.84 4.83
CA LEU A 90 -3.06 10.18 4.35
C LEU A 90 -1.83 11.09 4.30
N GLN A 91 -1.07 11.16 5.39
CA GLN A 91 0.10 12.06 5.45
C GLN A 91 1.23 11.61 4.52
N THR A 92 1.40 10.30 4.35
CA THR A 92 2.37 9.76 3.38
C THR A 92 1.97 10.10 1.95
N VAL A 93 0.70 9.89 1.61
CA VAL A 93 0.15 10.17 0.27
C VAL A 93 0.28 11.66 -0.09
N LEU A 94 -0.12 12.55 0.83
CA LEU A 94 0.02 14.00 0.59
C LEU A 94 1.49 14.39 0.39
N GLY A 95 2.40 13.86 1.19
CA GLY A 95 3.83 14.12 1.02
C GLY A 95 4.40 13.57 -0.29
N LEU A 96 3.94 12.40 -0.76
CA LEU A 96 4.34 11.86 -2.07
C LEU A 96 3.85 12.73 -3.23
N VAL A 97 2.63 13.25 -3.15
CA VAL A 97 2.08 14.20 -4.14
C VAL A 97 2.89 15.49 -4.15
N ASP A 98 3.20 16.03 -2.98
CA ASP A 98 4.03 17.24 -2.86
C ASP A 98 5.45 17.04 -3.43
N GLU A 99 5.97 15.81 -3.40
CA GLU A 99 7.24 15.43 -4.04
C GLU A 99 7.10 15.15 -5.56
N GLY A 100 5.90 15.28 -6.12
CA GLY A 100 5.64 15.12 -7.56
C GLY A 100 5.43 13.67 -8.02
N CYS A 101 5.19 12.73 -7.10
CA CYS A 101 4.86 11.35 -7.46
C CYS A 101 3.44 11.26 -8.04
N ASP A 102 3.25 10.35 -9.00
CA ASP A 102 1.94 9.89 -9.44
C ASP A 102 1.46 8.80 -8.45
N VAL A 103 0.49 9.15 -7.61
CA VAL A 103 0.09 8.30 -6.48
C VAL A 103 -1.24 7.62 -6.76
N LEU A 104 -1.26 6.28 -6.64
CA LEU A 104 -2.47 5.47 -6.65
C LEU A 104 -2.70 4.88 -5.25
N VAL A 105 -3.84 5.19 -4.67
CA VAL A 105 -4.28 4.64 -3.37
C VAL A 105 -5.21 3.47 -3.60
N VAL A 106 -4.87 2.30 -3.06
CA VAL A 106 -5.72 1.11 -3.19
C VAL A 106 -6.81 1.17 -2.11
N GLY A 107 -7.97 1.73 -2.48
CA GLY A 107 -9.00 2.12 -1.55
C GLY A 107 -9.53 0.99 -0.66
N ASP A 108 -9.66 -0.24 -1.16
CA ASP A 108 -10.09 -1.42 -0.40
C ASP A 108 -8.94 -2.16 0.30
N ALA A 109 -7.68 -1.78 0.02
CA ALA A 109 -6.48 -2.20 0.73
C ALA A 109 -5.92 -1.13 1.69
N VAL A 110 -6.72 -0.09 1.99
CA VAL A 110 -6.43 0.93 3.00
C VAL A 110 -7.46 0.85 4.12
N GLY A 111 -7.02 0.60 5.34
CA GLY A 111 -7.89 0.35 6.48
C GLY A 111 -7.82 1.40 7.57
N SER A 112 -8.84 1.42 8.43
CA SER A 112 -8.88 2.13 9.70
C SER A 112 -9.55 1.28 10.77
N ARG A 113 -9.30 1.54 12.05
CA ARG A 113 -9.99 0.86 13.14
C ARG A 113 -11.50 1.14 13.10
N ALA A 114 -12.31 0.20 13.55
CA ALA A 114 -13.78 0.22 13.45
C ALA A 114 -14.44 1.56 13.87
N PRO A 115 -14.07 2.22 14.98
CA PRO A 115 -14.70 3.51 15.35
C PRO A 115 -14.35 4.67 14.41
N ARG A 116 -13.50 4.46 13.40
CA ARG A 116 -12.94 5.48 12.49
C ARG A 116 -13.26 5.23 11.02
N LEU A 117 -14.37 4.59 10.71
CA LEU A 117 -14.77 4.33 9.32
C LEU A 117 -15.13 5.61 8.57
N ALA A 118 -15.77 6.57 9.23
CA ALA A 118 -16.03 7.88 8.64
C ALA A 118 -14.73 8.64 8.33
N ASP A 119 -13.76 8.61 9.26
CA ASP A 119 -12.45 9.23 9.06
C ASP A 119 -11.69 8.58 7.89
N ARG A 120 -11.84 7.26 7.69
CA ARG A 120 -11.30 6.56 6.52
C ARG A 120 -11.88 7.12 5.22
N GLN A 121 -13.20 7.28 5.16
CA GLN A 121 -13.86 7.81 3.97
C GLN A 121 -13.41 9.25 3.67
N PHE A 122 -13.38 10.12 4.69
CA PHE A 122 -12.88 11.49 4.53
C PHE A 122 -11.43 11.54 4.08
N ALA A 123 -10.59 10.61 4.55
CA ALA A 123 -9.20 10.52 4.12
C ALA A 123 -9.07 10.15 2.64
N LEU A 124 -9.84 9.14 2.17
CA LEU A 124 -9.85 8.74 0.75
C LEU A 124 -10.31 9.89 -0.15
N GLU A 125 -11.39 10.59 0.24
CA GLU A 125 -11.86 11.77 -0.49
C GLU A 125 -10.83 12.89 -0.52
N ARG A 126 -10.14 13.14 0.58
CA ARG A 126 -9.09 14.16 0.66
C ARG A 126 -7.90 13.80 -0.22
N MET A 127 -7.47 12.53 -0.24
CA MET A 127 -6.39 12.06 -1.11
C MET A 127 -6.77 12.21 -2.59
N ALA A 128 -8.00 11.83 -2.97
CA ALA A 128 -8.49 12.01 -4.33
C ALA A 128 -8.50 13.50 -4.76
N ARG A 129 -8.94 14.41 -3.89
CA ARG A 129 -8.90 15.86 -4.15
C ARG A 129 -7.49 16.45 -4.23
N ALA A 130 -6.52 15.79 -3.61
CA ALA A 130 -5.11 16.18 -3.71
C ALA A 130 -4.44 15.72 -5.02
N GLY A 131 -5.16 15.02 -5.90
CA GLY A 131 -4.69 14.57 -7.20
C GLY A 131 -4.30 13.09 -7.26
N CYS A 132 -4.57 12.31 -6.21
CA CYS A 132 -4.32 10.88 -6.24
C CYS A 132 -5.41 10.13 -6.99
N THR A 133 -5.04 9.06 -7.68
CA THR A 133 -6.00 8.06 -8.16
C THR A 133 -6.40 7.15 -7.01
N VAL A 134 -7.70 6.87 -6.85
CA VAL A 134 -8.20 5.85 -5.91
C VAL A 134 -8.82 4.71 -6.72
N ALA A 135 -8.31 3.49 -6.54
CA ALA A 135 -8.77 2.30 -7.24
C ALA A 135 -8.92 1.11 -6.30
N GLY A 136 -9.60 0.06 -6.74
CA GLY A 136 -9.68 -1.21 -6.01
C GLY A 136 -8.48 -2.11 -6.28
N THR A 137 -8.24 -3.08 -5.39
CA THR A 137 -7.16 -4.07 -5.52
C THR A 137 -7.21 -4.79 -6.86
N GLU A 138 -8.39 -5.24 -7.29
CA GLU A 138 -8.56 -5.96 -8.55
C GLU A 138 -8.19 -5.10 -9.76
N THR A 139 -8.58 -3.82 -9.77
CA THR A 139 -8.21 -2.86 -10.82
C THR A 139 -6.69 -2.77 -10.94
N VAL A 140 -6.00 -2.56 -9.83
CA VAL A 140 -4.53 -2.45 -9.80
C VAL A 140 -3.85 -3.72 -10.30
N LEU A 141 -4.34 -4.89 -9.87
CA LEU A 141 -3.81 -6.17 -10.31
C LEU A 141 -3.93 -6.37 -11.83
N PHE A 142 -5.06 -5.99 -12.43
CA PHE A 142 -5.24 -6.08 -13.87
C PHE A 142 -4.48 -4.99 -14.65
N GLU A 143 -4.36 -3.78 -14.12
CA GLU A 143 -3.48 -2.75 -14.70
C GLU A 143 -2.01 -3.21 -14.75
N TRP A 144 -1.55 -3.90 -13.72
CA TRP A 144 -0.20 -4.48 -13.70
C TRP A 144 -0.04 -5.65 -14.68
N ALA A 145 -1.06 -6.49 -14.84
CA ALA A 145 -1.05 -7.61 -15.80
C ALA A 145 -1.10 -7.15 -17.25
N ARG A 146 -1.66 -5.97 -17.53
CA ARG A 146 -1.80 -5.31 -18.85
C ARG A 146 -2.63 -6.06 -19.88
N ALA A 147 -2.40 -7.37 -20.10
CA ALA A 147 -3.07 -8.14 -21.15
C ALA A 147 -3.35 -9.58 -20.69
N GLY A 148 -4.42 -10.17 -21.24
CA GLY A 148 -4.80 -11.55 -20.90
C GLY A 148 -3.87 -12.62 -21.46
N ASP A 149 -3.00 -12.28 -22.41
CA ASP A 149 -1.97 -13.14 -23.00
C ASP A 149 -0.57 -12.91 -22.36
N ASP A 150 -0.46 -12.00 -21.39
CA ASP A 150 0.78 -11.81 -20.63
C ASP A 150 1.12 -13.08 -19.83
N PRO A 151 2.40 -13.52 -19.81
CA PRO A 151 2.82 -14.69 -19.06
C PRO A 151 2.47 -14.66 -17.57
N SER A 152 2.38 -13.48 -16.96
CA SER A 152 2.02 -13.30 -15.55
C SER A 152 0.50 -13.34 -15.29
N PHE A 153 -0.33 -13.23 -16.34
CA PHE A 153 -1.80 -13.11 -16.19
C PHE A 153 -2.43 -14.23 -15.39
N ARG A 154 -1.98 -15.49 -15.58
CA ARG A 154 -2.53 -16.63 -14.83
C ARG A 154 -2.31 -16.51 -13.33
N ASP A 155 -1.14 -16.04 -12.93
CA ASP A 155 -0.77 -15.86 -11.53
C ASP A 155 -1.59 -14.71 -10.92
N ILE A 156 -1.74 -13.61 -11.67
CA ILE A 156 -2.58 -12.47 -11.25
C ILE A 156 -4.05 -12.90 -11.11
N LEU A 157 -4.58 -13.64 -12.08
CA LEU A 157 -5.97 -14.14 -12.03
C LEU A 157 -6.20 -15.07 -10.83
N ALA A 158 -5.21 -15.88 -10.45
CA ALA A 158 -5.29 -16.73 -9.26
C ALA A 158 -5.43 -15.88 -7.99
N LEU A 159 -4.62 -14.81 -7.83
CA LEU A 159 -4.71 -13.90 -6.71
C LEU A 159 -6.08 -13.20 -6.63
N VAL A 160 -6.64 -12.78 -7.77
CA VAL A 160 -7.98 -12.15 -7.81
C VAL A 160 -9.05 -13.14 -7.36
N ARG A 161 -9.00 -14.41 -7.79
CA ARG A 161 -9.96 -15.44 -7.37
C ARG A 161 -9.90 -15.74 -5.88
N GLU A 162 -8.70 -15.77 -5.29
CA GLU A 162 -8.52 -15.94 -3.85
C GLU A 162 -9.14 -14.80 -3.03
N LEU A 163 -9.18 -13.57 -3.56
CA LEU A 163 -9.82 -12.43 -2.91
C LEU A 163 -11.36 -12.47 -2.95
N SER A 164 -11.93 -13.26 -3.86
CA SER A 164 -13.38 -13.38 -4.08
C SER A 164 -14.00 -14.59 -3.34
N SER A 165 -13.19 -15.43 -2.72
CA SER A 165 -13.60 -16.61 -1.95
C SER A 165 -13.69 -16.31 -0.45
#